data_899fb35c2dd4232f2ba6242014471a14
#
_entry.id   899fb35c2dd4232f2ba6242014471a14
#
_cell.length_a   1.000
_cell.length_b   1.000
_cell.length_c   1.000
_cell.angle_alpha   90.00
_cell.angle_beta   90.00
_cell.angle_gamma   90.00
#
_symmetry.space_group_name_H-M   'P 1'
#
loop_
_entity.id
_entity.type
_entity.pdbx_description
1 polymer ?
#
loop_
_entity_poly.entity_id
_entity_poly.type
_entity_poly.pdbx_seq_one_letter_code
_entity_poly.pdbx_strand_id
1 'polypeptide(L)'
;MEIMCPLSDKEFSQKKLEAYDRFGKVINEGRKNPIWFVEYFYGIKLIDYQAYGFMKSWWTPFVLWLCSRRAGKTVTASVFLQAKMLLIPNYNVFISTNSAAQSIEIFKMIENIALQRVPSFATVTDIFAQEVEKNANNKTGFVHDVAGHRFRLPNNSQLLTLSTHAEANRGKGGSVFFDETAWQTKEQMAAIEHFANMDSSFKTSVGKQTYYYPKQIPLQLFYASSAGDVEFPFYDRYREFSKNMLLGDSNYFVFDLNVNTILNYSTINGEKIKAHISEDAIKKAIEDDPEAAERELFNRFRKGAGSNSVVKMDVLLRNSEVRKPILFNETGKQKFIFCYDPARNYDNSVLTIFELIEDKKIGYYLRVANVISMVDTNSAKKTPLPMPKQREILKKMMIAYNGDAPDWGNIEMYFDSGVGGQATGGITDELVKDWIDDEGNVWKGVIDPEHKQYQTVKREYPNAVPIVHLIDPQSNKKVIYDALMKMASLNLIKFLSYDKKNYIMLPMENGDFIRYDLSTEEELALANDNLMKTEISYMCRYETNSGNVTYELERGQTIVKHRNRCAATA
;
A
#
# COMPACT_ATOMS: atom_id res chain seq x y z
N MET A 1 28.18 -32.86 -17.03
CA MET A 1 26.79 -33.29 -16.80
C MET A 1 26.34 -32.81 -15.41
N GLU A 2 26.48 -31.54 -15.16
CA GLU A 2 26.36 -30.99 -13.81
C GLU A 2 24.99 -30.40 -13.47
N ILE A 3 24.04 -30.41 -14.43
CA ILE A 3 22.91 -29.49 -14.31
C ILE A 3 21.54 -30.17 -14.34
N MET A 4 21.45 -31.23 -15.09
CA MET A 4 20.22 -32.01 -15.29
C MET A 4 20.38 -33.45 -14.79
N CYS A 5 21.21 -33.64 -13.77
CA CYS A 5 21.34 -34.98 -13.20
C CYS A 5 20.05 -35.31 -12.45
N PRO A 6 19.30 -36.30 -12.90
CA PRO A 6 18.16 -36.76 -12.12
C PRO A 6 18.69 -37.30 -10.79
N LEU A 7 18.00 -36.97 -9.72
CA LEU A 7 18.25 -37.48 -8.37
C LEU A 7 17.90 -38.99 -8.24
N SER A 8 17.91 -39.73 -9.33
CA SER A 8 17.55 -41.14 -9.34
C SER A 8 18.76 -42.00 -9.66
N ASP A 9 18.92 -43.11 -8.96
CA ASP A 9 19.95 -44.16 -9.21
C ASP A 9 19.68 -44.97 -10.50
N LYS A 10 18.81 -44.48 -11.39
CA LYS A 10 18.53 -45.17 -12.67
C LYS A 10 19.71 -45.08 -13.60
N GLU A 11 20.16 -46.22 -14.09
CA GLU A 11 21.10 -46.28 -15.17
C GLU A 11 20.48 -45.73 -16.46
N PHE A 12 21.18 -44.83 -17.12
CA PHE A 12 20.76 -44.26 -18.40
C PHE A 12 21.46 -44.97 -19.56
N SER A 13 20.76 -45.14 -20.67
CA SER A 13 21.38 -45.59 -21.91
C SER A 13 22.47 -44.60 -22.38
N GLN A 14 23.48 -45.08 -23.05
CA GLN A 14 24.57 -44.27 -23.61
C GLN A 14 24.04 -43.09 -24.45
N LYS A 15 23.01 -43.34 -25.28
CA LYS A 15 22.36 -42.33 -26.10
C LYS A 15 21.73 -41.20 -25.25
N LYS A 16 21.16 -41.56 -24.11
CA LYS A 16 20.57 -40.58 -23.20
C LYS A 16 21.63 -39.76 -22.47
N LEU A 17 22.74 -40.37 -22.09
CA LEU A 17 23.90 -39.69 -21.49
C LEU A 17 24.51 -38.68 -22.47
N GLU A 18 24.68 -39.05 -23.75
CA GLU A 18 25.18 -38.15 -24.80
C GLU A 18 24.21 -36.97 -25.06
N ALA A 19 22.90 -37.22 -24.98
CA ALA A 19 21.89 -36.17 -25.10
C ALA A 19 21.99 -35.20 -23.92
N TYR A 20 22.17 -35.69 -22.71
CA TYR A 20 22.38 -34.86 -21.53
C TYR A 20 23.68 -34.06 -21.59
N ASP A 21 24.77 -34.62 -22.10
CA ASP A 21 26.03 -33.88 -22.28
C ASP A 21 25.86 -32.70 -23.26
N ARG A 22 25.19 -32.95 -24.40
CA ARG A 22 24.88 -31.88 -25.36
C ARG A 22 23.98 -30.83 -24.76
N PHE A 23 22.95 -31.24 -24.05
CA PHE A 23 22.02 -30.33 -23.38
C PHE A 23 22.71 -29.54 -22.24
N GLY A 24 23.63 -30.20 -21.50
CA GLY A 24 24.45 -29.55 -20.48
C GLY A 24 25.29 -28.38 -21.01
N LYS A 25 25.79 -28.46 -22.25
CA LYS A 25 26.49 -27.33 -22.90
C LYS A 25 25.54 -26.16 -23.16
N VAL A 26 24.33 -26.41 -23.64
CA VAL A 26 23.29 -25.39 -23.84
C VAL A 26 22.91 -24.74 -22.54
N ILE A 27 22.73 -25.51 -21.46
CA ILE A 27 22.40 -25.02 -20.14
C ILE A 27 23.52 -24.15 -19.56
N ASN A 28 24.79 -24.55 -19.70
CA ASN A 28 25.94 -23.79 -19.24
C ASN A 28 26.08 -22.45 -19.97
N GLU A 29 25.86 -22.42 -21.28
CA GLU A 29 25.82 -21.19 -22.04
C GLU A 29 24.62 -20.33 -21.65
N GLY A 30 23.45 -20.94 -21.52
CA GLY A 30 22.23 -20.24 -21.09
C GLY A 30 22.34 -19.57 -19.73
N ARG A 31 23.09 -20.14 -18.78
CA ARG A 31 23.37 -19.51 -17.47
C ARG A 31 24.19 -18.22 -17.61
N LYS A 32 25.13 -18.18 -18.55
CA LYS A 32 25.95 -17.00 -18.83
C LYS A 32 25.16 -15.96 -19.60
N ASN A 33 24.36 -16.41 -20.55
CA ASN A 33 23.57 -15.58 -21.44
C ASN A 33 22.11 -16.06 -21.50
N PRO A 34 21.27 -15.67 -20.54
CA PRO A 34 19.88 -16.10 -20.50
C PRO A 34 19.03 -15.58 -21.67
N ILE A 35 19.40 -14.46 -22.30
CA ILE A 35 18.69 -13.95 -23.49
C ILE A 35 18.95 -14.88 -24.68
N TRP A 36 20.21 -15.26 -24.92
CA TRP A 36 20.53 -16.25 -25.93
C TRP A 36 19.78 -17.57 -25.69
N PHE A 37 19.68 -18.01 -24.42
CA PHE A 37 18.93 -19.21 -24.07
C PHE A 37 17.44 -19.09 -24.43
N VAL A 38 16.81 -17.96 -24.17
CA VAL A 38 15.41 -17.71 -24.51
C VAL A 38 15.22 -17.74 -26.03
N GLU A 39 16.09 -17.09 -26.79
CA GLU A 39 16.02 -17.14 -28.26
C GLU A 39 16.23 -18.56 -28.81
N TYR A 40 17.27 -19.24 -28.35
CA TYR A 40 17.63 -20.58 -28.82
C TYR A 40 16.59 -21.62 -28.41
N PHE A 41 16.14 -21.57 -27.14
CA PHE A 41 15.32 -22.63 -26.55
C PHE A 41 13.81 -22.42 -26.80
N TYR A 42 13.35 -21.20 -26.72
CA TYR A 42 11.94 -20.84 -26.92
C TYR A 42 11.66 -20.25 -28.31
N GLY A 43 12.66 -19.95 -29.11
CA GLY A 43 12.48 -19.24 -30.38
C GLY A 43 11.88 -17.83 -30.24
N ILE A 44 11.97 -17.25 -29.07
CA ILE A 44 11.35 -15.96 -28.74
C ILE A 44 12.41 -14.89 -28.80
N LYS A 45 12.23 -13.92 -29.70
CA LYS A 45 13.02 -12.69 -29.71
C LYS A 45 12.35 -11.66 -28.84
N LEU A 46 12.99 -11.34 -27.71
CA LEU A 46 12.51 -10.28 -26.82
C LEU A 46 12.72 -8.90 -27.44
N ILE A 47 11.79 -7.99 -27.19
CA ILE A 47 12.00 -6.57 -27.52
C ILE A 47 13.16 -6.05 -26.66
N ASP A 48 13.98 -5.15 -27.19
CA ASP A 48 15.24 -4.73 -26.55
C ASP A 48 15.04 -4.25 -25.11
N TYR A 49 13.96 -3.51 -24.82
CA TYR A 49 13.65 -3.14 -23.43
C TYR A 49 13.25 -4.35 -22.56
N GLN A 50 12.57 -5.35 -23.11
CA GLN A 50 12.26 -6.59 -22.38
C GLN A 50 13.53 -7.39 -22.11
N ALA A 51 14.42 -7.50 -23.12
CA ALA A 51 15.70 -8.17 -22.98
C ALA A 51 16.57 -7.48 -21.89
N TYR A 52 16.59 -6.13 -21.87
CA TYR A 52 17.29 -5.37 -20.83
C TYR A 52 16.72 -5.67 -19.43
N GLY A 53 15.40 -5.56 -19.25
CA GLY A 53 14.74 -5.86 -17.98
C GLY A 53 14.96 -7.30 -17.52
N PHE A 54 14.87 -8.27 -18.45
CA PHE A 54 15.13 -9.68 -18.20
C PHE A 54 16.56 -9.91 -17.70
N MET A 55 17.57 -9.38 -18.44
CA MET A 55 18.99 -9.57 -18.11
C MET A 55 19.38 -8.96 -16.78
N LYS A 56 18.93 -7.72 -16.51
CA LYS A 56 19.20 -7.05 -15.23
C LYS A 56 18.54 -7.78 -14.06
N SER A 57 17.32 -8.27 -14.24
CA SER A 57 16.61 -9.03 -13.21
C SER A 57 17.23 -10.40 -12.94
N TRP A 58 18.01 -10.96 -13.89
CA TRP A 58 18.57 -12.32 -13.77
C TRP A 58 19.47 -12.50 -12.55
N TRP A 59 20.29 -11.49 -12.23
CA TRP A 59 21.30 -11.52 -11.18
C TRP A 59 20.91 -10.78 -9.91
N THR A 60 19.81 -10.03 -9.94
CA THR A 60 19.44 -9.09 -8.86
C THR A 60 18.48 -9.76 -7.88
N PRO A 61 18.76 -9.71 -6.55
CA PRO A 61 17.86 -10.31 -5.55
C PRO A 61 16.55 -9.53 -5.35
N PHE A 62 16.56 -8.20 -5.44
CA PHE A 62 15.41 -7.33 -5.22
C PHE A 62 15.01 -6.66 -6.52
N VAL A 63 13.97 -7.17 -7.17
CA VAL A 63 13.52 -6.73 -8.49
C VAL A 63 12.13 -6.16 -8.40
N LEU A 64 11.91 -5.02 -9.05
CA LEU A 64 10.58 -4.42 -9.19
C LEU A 64 10.36 -4.00 -10.65
N TRP A 65 9.35 -4.58 -11.28
CA TRP A 65 8.86 -4.17 -12.60
C TRP A 65 7.59 -3.36 -12.44
N LEU A 66 7.71 -2.06 -12.64
CA LEU A 66 6.59 -1.14 -12.81
C LEU A 66 6.32 -1.03 -14.31
N CYS A 67 5.35 -1.77 -14.80
CA CYS A 67 5.14 -1.94 -16.24
C CYS A 67 3.72 -1.53 -16.63
N SER A 68 3.64 -0.65 -17.62
CA SER A 68 2.40 -0.28 -18.29
C SER A 68 1.64 -1.51 -18.80
N ARG A 69 0.33 -1.40 -18.90
CA ARG A 69 -0.49 -2.39 -19.62
C ARG A 69 0.04 -2.58 -21.05
N ARG A 70 0.01 -3.82 -21.53
CA ARG A 70 0.50 -4.26 -22.85
C ARG A 70 2.02 -4.18 -23.06
N ALA A 71 2.80 -3.96 -22.00
CA ALA A 71 4.26 -4.08 -22.04
C ALA A 71 4.77 -5.54 -22.23
N GLY A 72 3.86 -6.51 -22.20
CA GLY A 72 4.23 -7.93 -22.28
C GLY A 72 4.73 -8.54 -20.98
N LYS A 73 4.44 -7.90 -19.84
CA LYS A 73 4.87 -8.29 -18.48
C LYS A 73 4.67 -9.79 -18.22
N THR A 74 3.44 -10.30 -18.35
CA THR A 74 3.06 -11.68 -18.00
C THR A 74 3.80 -12.71 -18.87
N VAL A 75 3.93 -12.46 -20.18
CA VAL A 75 4.64 -13.33 -21.10
C VAL A 75 6.14 -13.36 -20.77
N THR A 76 6.75 -12.18 -20.62
CA THR A 76 8.18 -12.06 -20.30
C THR A 76 8.51 -12.71 -18.95
N ALA A 77 7.66 -12.48 -17.93
CA ALA A 77 7.80 -13.12 -16.62
C ALA A 77 7.64 -14.64 -16.69
N SER A 78 6.67 -15.14 -17.47
CA SER A 78 6.47 -16.58 -17.65
C SER A 78 7.69 -17.27 -18.26
N VAL A 79 8.29 -16.67 -19.28
CA VAL A 79 9.52 -17.18 -19.90
C VAL A 79 10.72 -17.06 -18.95
N PHE A 80 10.80 -15.95 -18.19
CA PHE A 80 11.83 -15.73 -17.18
C PHE A 80 11.82 -16.82 -16.11
N LEU A 81 10.65 -17.14 -15.56
CA LEU A 81 10.50 -18.17 -14.53
C LEU A 81 10.82 -19.55 -15.07
N GLN A 82 10.35 -19.88 -16.27
CA GLN A 82 10.68 -21.17 -16.93
C GLN A 82 12.19 -21.29 -17.17
N ALA A 83 12.84 -20.26 -17.71
CA ALA A 83 14.29 -20.27 -17.95
C ALA A 83 15.07 -20.44 -16.64
N LYS A 84 14.67 -19.73 -15.57
CA LYS A 84 15.27 -19.90 -14.23
C LYS A 84 15.16 -21.34 -13.74
N MET A 85 13.98 -21.94 -13.81
CA MET A 85 13.75 -23.30 -13.34
C MET A 85 14.52 -24.37 -14.11
N LEU A 86 14.69 -24.19 -15.42
CA LEU A 86 15.51 -25.08 -16.24
C LEU A 86 16.99 -24.94 -15.97
N LEU A 87 17.46 -23.68 -15.89
CA LEU A 87 18.89 -23.37 -15.83
C LEU A 87 19.47 -23.53 -14.41
N ILE A 88 18.64 -23.44 -13.36
CA ILE A 88 19.08 -23.46 -11.98
C ILE A 88 18.43 -24.63 -11.24
N PRO A 89 19.19 -25.63 -10.79
CA PRO A 89 18.63 -26.73 -10.03
C PRO A 89 18.17 -26.28 -8.63
N ASN A 90 17.19 -26.99 -8.08
CA ASN A 90 16.58 -26.69 -6.78
C ASN A 90 15.97 -25.27 -6.70
N TYR A 91 15.56 -24.67 -7.82
CA TYR A 91 14.99 -23.35 -7.85
C TYR A 91 13.48 -23.40 -7.53
N ASN A 92 13.16 -23.10 -6.28
CA ASN A 92 11.78 -23.04 -5.82
C ASN A 92 11.23 -21.62 -6.03
N VAL A 93 10.13 -21.55 -6.77
CA VAL A 93 9.44 -20.29 -7.07
C VAL A 93 8.00 -20.33 -6.56
N PHE A 94 7.63 -19.31 -5.83
CA PHE A 94 6.28 -19.10 -5.35
C PHE A 94 5.66 -17.90 -6.05
N ILE A 95 4.45 -18.07 -6.61
CA ILE A 95 3.71 -16.98 -7.24
C ILE A 95 2.67 -16.47 -6.27
N SER A 96 2.72 -15.19 -5.96
CA SER A 96 1.74 -14.47 -5.14
C SER A 96 1.00 -13.44 -5.99
N THR A 97 -0.32 -13.42 -5.89
CA THR A 97 -1.19 -12.48 -6.61
C THR A 97 -2.27 -11.96 -5.67
N ASN A 98 -2.96 -10.90 -6.07
CA ASN A 98 -4.06 -10.35 -5.28
C ASN A 98 -5.30 -11.28 -5.22
N SER A 99 -5.50 -12.13 -6.23
CA SER A 99 -6.64 -13.06 -6.28
C SER A 99 -6.25 -14.42 -6.84
N ALA A 100 -6.99 -15.45 -6.47
CA ALA A 100 -6.79 -16.80 -7.01
C ALA A 100 -6.95 -16.85 -8.55
N ALA A 101 -7.86 -16.04 -9.11
CA ALA A 101 -8.06 -15.97 -10.57
C ALA A 101 -6.81 -15.46 -11.30
N GLN A 102 -6.12 -14.45 -10.76
CA GLN A 102 -4.88 -13.92 -11.35
C GLN A 102 -3.73 -14.94 -11.28
N SER A 103 -3.62 -15.70 -10.19
CA SER A 103 -2.60 -16.75 -10.09
C SER A 103 -2.80 -17.87 -11.11
N ILE A 104 -4.06 -18.17 -11.47
CA ILE A 104 -4.40 -19.11 -12.54
C ILE A 104 -3.95 -18.58 -13.90
N GLU A 105 -4.10 -17.29 -14.16
CA GLU A 105 -3.74 -16.71 -15.47
C GLU A 105 -2.25 -16.83 -15.78
N ILE A 106 -1.38 -16.44 -14.83
CA ILE A 106 0.06 -16.57 -15.04
C ILE A 106 0.49 -18.05 -15.12
N PHE A 107 -0.10 -18.92 -14.31
CA PHE A 107 0.19 -20.35 -14.36
C PHE A 107 -0.23 -20.96 -15.70
N LYS A 108 -1.42 -20.63 -16.21
CA LYS A 108 -1.89 -21.04 -17.54
C LYS A 108 -1.00 -20.50 -18.67
N MET A 109 -0.48 -19.28 -18.53
CA MET A 109 0.46 -18.72 -19.52
C MET A 109 1.74 -19.58 -19.57
N ILE A 110 2.29 -19.92 -18.40
CA ILE A 110 3.45 -20.82 -18.28
C ILE A 110 3.14 -22.17 -18.93
N GLU A 111 2.02 -22.79 -18.61
CA GLU A 111 1.59 -24.08 -19.19
C GLU A 111 1.40 -23.99 -20.71
N ASN A 112 0.73 -22.95 -21.20
CA ASN A 112 0.47 -22.78 -22.63
C ASN A 112 1.76 -22.57 -23.43
N ILE A 113 2.72 -21.82 -22.90
CA ILE A 113 4.05 -21.67 -23.53
C ILE A 113 4.75 -23.03 -23.56
N ALA A 114 4.79 -23.74 -22.42
CA ALA A 114 5.43 -25.06 -22.31
C ALA A 114 4.83 -26.12 -23.27
N LEU A 115 3.51 -26.08 -23.43
CA LEU A 115 2.77 -27.01 -24.28
C LEU A 115 2.59 -26.53 -25.74
N GLN A 116 3.30 -25.49 -26.15
CA GLN A 116 3.24 -24.90 -27.50
C GLN A 116 1.81 -24.46 -27.93
N ARG A 117 1.00 -24.03 -26.98
CA ARG A 117 -0.38 -23.60 -27.25
C ARG A 117 -0.49 -22.11 -27.58
N VAL A 118 0.61 -21.37 -27.54
CA VAL A 118 0.64 -19.95 -27.92
C VAL A 118 1.00 -19.85 -29.39
N PRO A 119 0.11 -19.37 -30.29
CA PRO A 119 0.36 -19.41 -31.73
C PRO A 119 1.64 -18.68 -32.16
N SER A 120 1.98 -17.56 -31.52
CA SER A 120 3.20 -16.81 -31.79
C SER A 120 4.50 -17.56 -31.38
N PHE A 121 4.38 -18.61 -30.59
CA PHE A 121 5.49 -19.44 -30.09
C PHE A 121 5.38 -20.90 -30.54
N ALA A 122 4.57 -21.18 -31.54
CA ALA A 122 4.32 -22.55 -31.99
C ALA A 122 5.54 -23.27 -32.61
N THR A 123 6.60 -22.53 -32.94
CA THR A 123 7.86 -23.08 -33.44
C THR A 123 8.85 -23.45 -32.34
N VAL A 124 8.52 -23.18 -31.10
CA VAL A 124 9.35 -23.46 -29.93
C VAL A 124 9.37 -24.95 -29.63
N THR A 125 10.45 -25.40 -29.02
CA THR A 125 10.57 -26.80 -28.59
C THR A 125 9.62 -27.09 -27.41
N ASP A 126 9.14 -28.34 -27.32
CA ASP A 126 8.33 -28.81 -26.18
C ASP A 126 9.20 -29.41 -25.04
N ILE A 127 10.53 -29.21 -25.09
CA ILE A 127 11.47 -29.78 -24.12
C ILE A 127 11.07 -29.44 -22.69
N PHE A 128 10.63 -28.22 -22.43
CA PHE A 128 10.18 -27.86 -21.09
C PHE A 128 9.02 -28.76 -20.61
N ALA A 129 8.01 -28.98 -21.46
CA ALA A 129 6.88 -29.84 -21.13
C ALA A 129 7.31 -31.32 -20.99
N GLN A 130 8.35 -31.75 -21.71
CA GLN A 130 8.90 -33.09 -21.57
C GLN A 130 9.65 -33.28 -20.23
N GLU A 131 10.27 -32.21 -19.73
CA GLU A 131 10.99 -32.20 -18.45
C GLU A 131 10.07 -32.01 -17.23
N VAL A 132 8.78 -31.70 -17.40
CA VAL A 132 7.84 -31.63 -16.26
C VAL A 132 7.56 -33.04 -15.73
N GLU A 133 7.67 -33.23 -14.42
CA GLU A 133 7.37 -34.51 -13.76
C GLU A 133 5.89 -34.89 -13.96
N LYS A 134 5.66 -36.07 -14.51
CA LYS A 134 4.34 -36.61 -14.87
C LYS A 134 4.00 -37.81 -14.01
N ASN A 135 2.72 -38.05 -13.80
CA ASN A 135 2.24 -39.27 -13.16
C ASN A 135 1.08 -39.91 -13.94
N ALA A 136 0.63 -41.08 -13.52
CA ALA A 136 -0.41 -41.84 -14.20
C ALA A 136 -1.73 -41.07 -14.38
N ASN A 137 -2.05 -40.19 -13.42
CA ASN A 137 -3.29 -39.41 -13.39
C ASN A 137 -3.14 -38.04 -14.07
N ASN A 138 -1.90 -37.56 -14.29
CA ASN A 138 -1.63 -36.27 -14.92
C ASN A 138 -0.53 -36.40 -15.97
N LYS A 139 -0.96 -36.49 -17.22
CA LYS A 139 -0.07 -36.69 -18.38
C LYS A 139 0.75 -35.43 -18.76
N THR A 140 0.32 -34.26 -18.37
CA THR A 140 1.05 -33.00 -18.63
C THR A 140 2.00 -32.64 -17.50
N GLY A 141 1.74 -33.11 -16.26
CA GLY A 141 2.47 -32.75 -15.06
C GLY A 141 2.08 -31.41 -14.45
N PHE A 142 1.26 -30.59 -15.14
CA PHE A 142 0.71 -29.35 -14.59
C PHE A 142 -0.52 -29.66 -13.74
N VAL A 143 -0.42 -29.43 -12.44
CA VAL A 143 -1.47 -29.73 -11.47
C VAL A 143 -2.28 -28.48 -11.18
N HIS A 144 -3.58 -28.54 -11.46
CA HIS A 144 -4.54 -27.51 -11.12
C HIS A 144 -5.32 -27.93 -9.88
N ASP A 145 -5.00 -27.34 -8.74
CA ASP A 145 -5.62 -27.64 -7.45
C ASP A 145 -6.15 -26.35 -6.82
N VAL A 146 -7.22 -26.45 -6.05
CA VAL A 146 -7.78 -25.34 -5.26
C VAL A 146 -6.77 -24.84 -4.22
N ALA A 147 -5.93 -25.74 -3.69
CA ALA A 147 -4.87 -25.40 -2.74
C ALA A 147 -3.64 -24.73 -3.39
N GLY A 148 -3.61 -24.62 -4.71
CA GLY A 148 -2.53 -23.99 -5.48
C GLY A 148 -2.14 -24.78 -6.72
N HIS A 149 -1.82 -24.06 -7.79
CA HIS A 149 -1.35 -24.65 -9.05
C HIS A 149 0.14 -24.92 -8.94
N ARG A 150 0.59 -26.08 -9.42
CA ARG A 150 1.99 -26.50 -9.27
C ARG A 150 2.48 -27.36 -10.40
N PHE A 151 3.77 -27.32 -10.62
CA PHE A 151 4.52 -28.34 -11.38
C PHE A 151 5.95 -28.44 -10.83
N ARG A 152 6.64 -29.51 -11.20
CA ARG A 152 8.00 -29.81 -10.75
C ARG A 152 8.84 -30.33 -11.91
N LEU A 153 10.14 -30.03 -11.87
CA LEU A 153 11.14 -30.54 -12.81
C LEU A 153 12.07 -31.57 -12.15
N PRO A 154 12.66 -32.49 -12.91
CA PRO A 154 13.59 -33.51 -12.39
C PRO A 154 14.85 -32.92 -11.74
N ASN A 155 15.23 -31.69 -12.08
CA ASN A 155 16.32 -30.98 -11.41
C ASN A 155 15.93 -30.44 -10.02
N ASN A 156 14.80 -30.89 -9.47
CA ASN A 156 14.21 -30.51 -8.19
C ASN A 156 13.72 -29.06 -8.11
N SER A 157 13.59 -28.37 -9.23
CA SER A 157 12.94 -27.05 -9.29
C SER A 157 11.43 -27.21 -9.27
N GLN A 158 10.73 -26.34 -8.54
CA GLN A 158 9.27 -26.37 -8.48
C GLN A 158 8.68 -24.97 -8.54
N LEU A 159 7.47 -24.89 -9.08
CA LEU A 159 6.65 -23.70 -9.03
C LEU A 159 5.33 -24.01 -8.32
N LEU A 160 4.92 -23.11 -7.42
CA LEU A 160 3.66 -23.20 -6.68
C LEU A 160 3.01 -21.83 -6.62
N THR A 161 1.73 -21.74 -6.99
CA THR A 161 0.93 -20.55 -6.70
C THR A 161 0.49 -20.56 -5.25
N LEU A 162 0.56 -19.40 -4.60
CA LEU A 162 0.24 -19.25 -3.19
C LEU A 162 -1.25 -18.94 -2.98
N SER A 163 -1.76 -19.34 -1.83
CA SER A 163 -3.07 -18.90 -1.35
C SER A 163 -3.03 -17.39 -1.03
N THR A 164 -4.15 -16.72 -1.22
CA THR A 164 -4.36 -15.34 -0.76
C THR A 164 -4.39 -15.21 0.78
N HIS A 165 -4.56 -16.32 1.49
CA HIS A 165 -4.53 -16.37 2.95
C HIS A 165 -3.09 -16.52 3.45
N ALA A 166 -2.61 -15.52 4.17
CA ALA A 166 -1.22 -15.44 4.65
C ALA A 166 -0.80 -16.66 5.51
N GLU A 167 -1.70 -17.14 6.37
CA GLU A 167 -1.41 -18.26 7.28
C GLU A 167 -1.14 -19.60 6.57
N ALA A 168 -1.80 -19.84 5.44
CA ALA A 168 -1.62 -21.06 4.64
C ALA A 168 -0.23 -21.16 3.97
N ASN A 169 0.53 -20.09 4.00
CA ASN A 169 1.82 -19.99 3.30
C ASN A 169 3.04 -20.18 4.23
N ARG A 170 2.86 -20.35 5.54
CA ARG A 170 3.97 -20.50 6.49
C ARG A 170 4.83 -21.74 6.20
N GLY A 171 6.13 -21.65 6.49
CA GLY A 171 7.07 -22.78 6.39
C GLY A 171 7.61 -23.05 4.99
N LYS A 172 7.38 -22.17 4.01
CA LYS A 172 7.92 -22.25 2.66
C LYS A 172 9.16 -21.38 2.52
N GLY A 173 10.08 -21.74 1.62
CA GLY A 173 11.31 -20.98 1.35
C GLY A 173 11.74 -21.09 -0.11
N GLY A 174 12.11 -19.97 -0.70
CA GLY A 174 12.50 -19.87 -2.10
C GLY A 174 12.29 -18.46 -2.66
N SER A 175 12.45 -18.31 -3.97
CA SER A 175 12.15 -17.05 -4.66
C SER A 175 10.66 -16.80 -4.73
N VAL A 176 10.26 -15.52 -4.62
CA VAL A 176 8.85 -15.13 -4.72
C VAL A 176 8.68 -14.19 -5.90
N PHE A 177 7.70 -14.50 -6.74
CA PHE A 177 7.21 -13.64 -7.80
C PHE A 177 5.83 -13.09 -7.41
N PHE A 178 5.76 -11.80 -7.17
CA PHE A 178 4.53 -11.07 -6.88
C PHE A 178 4.00 -10.48 -8.18
N ASP A 179 2.85 -10.96 -8.66
CA ASP A 179 2.18 -10.39 -9.83
C ASP A 179 0.95 -9.57 -9.42
N GLU A 180 0.69 -8.49 -10.15
CA GLU A 180 -0.37 -7.51 -9.85
C GLU A 180 -0.33 -7.00 -8.40
N THR A 181 0.88 -6.70 -7.93
CA THR A 181 1.20 -6.35 -6.54
C THR A 181 0.56 -5.03 -6.10
N ALA A 182 0.21 -4.15 -7.04
CA ALA A 182 -0.34 -2.83 -6.74
C ALA A 182 -1.55 -2.85 -5.77
N TRP A 183 -2.23 -3.98 -5.69
CA TRP A 183 -3.46 -4.15 -4.90
C TRP A 183 -3.32 -5.13 -3.73
N GLN A 184 -2.11 -5.64 -3.46
CA GLN A 184 -1.87 -6.54 -2.34
C GLN A 184 -1.72 -5.77 -1.03
N THR A 185 -2.28 -6.32 0.06
CA THR A 185 -2.19 -5.70 1.38
C THR A 185 -0.85 -5.97 2.05
N LYS A 186 -0.51 -5.17 3.07
CA LYS A 186 0.73 -5.32 3.83
C LYS A 186 0.82 -6.68 4.51
N GLU A 187 -0.28 -7.19 5.03
CA GLU A 187 -0.36 -8.49 5.70
C GLU A 187 -0.08 -9.65 4.72
N GLN A 188 -0.60 -9.57 3.50
CA GLN A 188 -0.35 -10.56 2.45
C GLN A 188 1.12 -10.58 2.04
N MET A 189 1.73 -9.41 1.82
CA MET A 189 3.12 -9.31 1.38
C MET A 189 4.10 -9.71 2.48
N ALA A 190 3.95 -9.19 3.70
CA ALA A 190 4.89 -9.41 4.79
C ALA A 190 5.05 -10.89 5.15
N ALA A 191 3.98 -11.68 5.12
CA ALA A 191 4.05 -13.11 5.42
C ALA A 191 4.88 -13.92 4.39
N ILE A 192 4.97 -13.42 3.16
CA ILE A 192 5.57 -14.14 2.02
C ILE A 192 6.99 -13.62 1.74
N GLU A 193 7.29 -12.36 1.98
CA GLU A 193 8.61 -11.76 1.75
C GLU A 193 9.74 -12.49 2.49
N HIS A 194 9.44 -13.08 3.65
CA HIS A 194 10.41 -13.87 4.43
C HIS A 194 10.88 -15.16 3.74
N PHE A 195 10.21 -15.63 2.68
CA PHE A 195 10.61 -16.84 1.97
C PHE A 195 11.98 -16.72 1.30
N ALA A 196 12.33 -15.53 0.83
CA ALA A 196 13.61 -15.25 0.19
C ALA A 196 14.76 -15.01 1.16
N ASN A 197 14.51 -15.00 2.46
CA ASN A 197 15.54 -14.84 3.49
C ASN A 197 16.36 -16.11 3.76
N MET A 198 15.94 -17.23 3.16
CA MET A 198 16.67 -18.50 3.31
C MET A 198 17.88 -18.54 2.38
N ASP A 199 19.00 -19.04 2.89
CA ASP A 199 20.17 -19.27 2.08
C ASP A 199 19.94 -20.46 1.13
N SER A 200 19.96 -20.20 -0.17
CA SER A 200 19.89 -21.25 -1.18
C SER A 200 21.26 -21.87 -1.40
N SER A 201 21.59 -22.86 -0.63
CA SER A 201 22.72 -23.72 -0.99
C SER A 201 22.30 -24.66 -2.11
N PHE A 202 22.77 -24.40 -3.33
CA PHE A 202 22.58 -25.34 -4.42
C PHE A 202 23.51 -26.54 -4.23
N LYS A 203 22.95 -27.66 -3.86
CA LYS A 203 23.63 -28.93 -3.90
C LYS A 203 22.83 -29.90 -4.74
N THR A 204 23.50 -30.66 -5.58
CA THR A 204 22.91 -31.79 -6.24
C THR A 204 23.72 -33.01 -5.94
N SER A 205 23.06 -34.15 -5.82
CA SER A 205 23.73 -35.44 -5.59
C SER A 205 23.58 -36.31 -6.84
N VAL A 206 24.69 -36.87 -7.30
CA VAL A 206 24.70 -37.86 -8.36
C VAL A 206 25.32 -39.12 -7.76
N GLY A 207 24.52 -40.14 -7.54
CA GLY A 207 24.92 -41.33 -6.81
C GLY A 207 25.38 -40.95 -5.39
N LYS A 208 26.63 -41.33 -5.03
CA LYS A 208 27.21 -41.00 -3.70
C LYS A 208 27.93 -39.64 -3.65
N GLN A 209 28.03 -38.92 -4.76
CA GLN A 209 28.75 -37.65 -4.83
C GLN A 209 27.77 -36.47 -4.72
N THR A 210 28.10 -35.51 -3.87
CA THR A 210 27.34 -34.25 -3.71
C THR A 210 28.16 -33.11 -4.27
N TYR A 211 27.57 -32.37 -5.19
CA TYR A 211 28.16 -31.18 -5.80
C TYR A 211 27.51 -29.93 -5.23
N TYR A 212 28.35 -28.96 -4.87
CA TYR A 212 27.92 -27.63 -4.41
C TYR A 212 28.14 -26.63 -5.55
N TYR A 213 27.08 -25.94 -5.93
CA TYR A 213 27.19 -24.85 -6.89
C TYR A 213 27.49 -23.55 -6.17
N PRO A 214 28.37 -22.70 -6.70
CA PRO A 214 28.60 -21.38 -6.13
C PRO A 214 27.29 -20.55 -6.16
N LYS A 215 27.12 -19.73 -5.15
CA LYS A 215 25.98 -18.79 -5.00
C LYS A 215 26.05 -17.69 -6.07
N GLN A 216 25.81 -18.02 -7.31
CA GLN A 216 25.86 -17.04 -8.40
C GLN A 216 24.50 -16.39 -8.67
N ILE A 217 23.41 -17.06 -8.32
CA ILE A 217 22.05 -16.58 -8.56
C ILE A 217 21.31 -16.54 -7.22
N PRO A 218 21.00 -15.34 -6.70
CA PRO A 218 20.35 -15.21 -5.42
C PRO A 218 18.88 -15.65 -5.47
N LEU A 219 18.31 -15.98 -4.31
CA LEU A 219 16.86 -15.98 -4.15
C LEU A 219 16.33 -14.57 -4.38
N GLN A 220 15.14 -14.49 -4.94
CA GLN A 220 14.60 -13.22 -5.41
C GLN A 220 13.28 -12.88 -4.74
N LEU A 221 13.15 -11.61 -4.39
CA LEU A 221 11.86 -10.94 -4.26
C LEU A 221 11.63 -10.14 -5.54
N PHE A 222 10.67 -10.58 -6.33
CA PHE A 222 10.38 -10.02 -7.63
C PHE A 222 8.94 -9.50 -7.66
N TYR A 223 8.77 -8.20 -7.69
CA TYR A 223 7.47 -7.53 -7.76
C TYR A 223 7.18 -7.08 -9.18
N ALA A 224 5.98 -7.33 -9.68
CA ALA A 224 5.57 -6.91 -11.01
C ALA A 224 4.12 -6.40 -10.99
N SER A 225 3.90 -5.17 -11.46
CA SER A 225 2.57 -4.56 -11.54
C SER A 225 2.57 -3.34 -12.45
N SER A 226 1.38 -2.84 -12.80
CA SER A 226 1.16 -1.43 -13.13
C SER A 226 1.17 -0.59 -11.87
N ALA A 227 1.15 0.75 -11.99
CA ALA A 227 1.01 1.61 -10.83
C ALA A 227 -0.37 1.44 -10.17
N GLY A 228 -0.40 1.58 -8.86
CA GLY A 228 -1.59 1.56 -8.03
C GLY A 228 -1.74 2.85 -7.24
N ASP A 229 -2.29 2.73 -6.04
CA ASP A 229 -2.43 3.85 -5.11
C ASP A 229 -1.25 3.89 -4.14
N VAL A 230 -0.87 5.09 -3.69
CA VAL A 230 0.29 5.29 -2.79
C VAL A 230 0.12 4.67 -1.40
N GLU A 231 -1.08 4.32 -1.02
CA GLU A 231 -1.42 3.71 0.27
C GLU A 231 -1.10 2.21 0.32
N PHE A 232 -0.88 1.57 -0.84
CA PHE A 232 -0.51 0.16 -0.90
C PHE A 232 1.00 -0.06 -0.74
N PRO A 233 1.42 -1.17 -0.15
CA PRO A 233 2.83 -1.49 0.10
C PRO A 233 3.71 -1.50 -1.15
N PHE A 234 3.13 -1.75 -2.31
CA PHE A 234 3.87 -1.73 -3.57
C PHE A 234 4.53 -0.37 -3.85
N TYR A 235 3.86 0.74 -3.50
CA TYR A 235 4.46 2.07 -3.61
C TYR A 235 5.64 2.26 -2.65
N ASP A 236 5.53 1.75 -1.42
CA ASP A 236 6.64 1.80 -0.46
C ASP A 236 7.85 1.00 -0.99
N ARG A 237 7.61 -0.19 -1.58
CA ARG A 237 8.67 -1.00 -2.23
C ARG A 237 9.27 -0.29 -3.45
N TYR A 238 8.45 0.34 -4.28
CA TYR A 238 8.93 1.14 -5.42
C TYR A 238 9.87 2.26 -4.95
N ARG A 239 9.50 3.00 -3.90
CA ARG A 239 10.34 4.06 -3.33
C ARG A 239 11.63 3.52 -2.73
N GLU A 240 11.56 2.45 -1.96
CA GLU A 240 12.70 1.80 -1.31
C GLU A 240 13.69 1.28 -2.35
N PHE A 241 13.23 0.51 -3.33
CA PHE A 241 14.10 -0.08 -4.35
C PHE A 241 14.69 0.98 -5.27
N SER A 242 13.91 1.97 -5.68
CA SER A 242 14.39 3.10 -6.49
C SER A 242 15.47 3.88 -5.75
N LYS A 243 15.27 4.16 -4.47
CA LYS A 243 16.27 4.86 -3.64
C LYS A 243 17.58 4.06 -3.57
N ASN A 244 17.52 2.77 -3.24
CA ASN A 244 18.71 1.94 -3.09
C ASN A 244 19.44 1.77 -4.43
N MET A 245 18.72 1.54 -5.52
CA MET A 245 19.29 1.48 -6.87
C MET A 245 20.00 2.79 -7.25
N LEU A 246 19.40 3.95 -6.99
CA LEU A 246 19.99 5.27 -7.28
C LEU A 246 21.19 5.59 -6.38
N LEU A 247 21.26 5.02 -5.19
CA LEU A 247 22.43 5.08 -4.31
C LEU A 247 23.55 4.12 -4.73
N GLY A 248 23.36 3.32 -5.78
CA GLY A 248 24.36 2.42 -6.34
C GLY A 248 24.37 1.02 -5.73
N ASP A 249 23.36 0.62 -4.94
CA ASP A 249 23.25 -0.76 -4.45
C ASP A 249 22.84 -1.71 -5.58
N SER A 250 23.77 -2.56 -6.01
CA SER A 250 23.58 -3.53 -7.09
C SER A 250 22.58 -4.65 -6.77
N ASN A 251 22.15 -4.77 -5.52
CA ASN A 251 21.14 -5.74 -5.12
C ASN A 251 19.72 -5.32 -5.50
N TYR A 252 19.52 -4.08 -5.91
CA TYR A 252 18.21 -3.52 -6.24
C TYR A 252 18.12 -3.15 -7.71
N PHE A 253 17.01 -3.52 -8.34
CA PHE A 253 16.72 -3.12 -9.71
C PHE A 253 15.24 -2.75 -9.85
N VAL A 254 15.00 -1.53 -10.31
CA VAL A 254 13.66 -1.04 -10.67
C VAL A 254 13.61 -0.85 -12.18
N PHE A 255 12.63 -1.47 -12.80
CA PHE A 255 12.35 -1.37 -14.22
C PHE A 255 11.01 -0.66 -14.42
N ASP A 256 11.06 0.64 -14.69
CA ASP A 256 9.88 1.47 -14.97
C ASP A 256 9.67 1.57 -16.48
N LEU A 257 8.71 0.82 -16.98
CA LEU A 257 8.39 0.71 -18.39
C LEU A 257 7.01 1.30 -18.66
N ASN A 258 6.95 2.60 -18.93
CA ASN A 258 5.72 3.29 -19.27
C ASN A 258 5.39 3.23 -20.77
N VAL A 259 4.21 3.69 -21.14
CA VAL A 259 3.71 3.63 -22.52
C VAL A 259 4.56 4.42 -23.51
N ASN A 260 5.18 5.51 -23.10
CA ASN A 260 6.07 6.30 -23.98
C ASN A 260 7.31 5.50 -24.37
N THR A 261 7.86 4.72 -23.44
CA THR A 261 8.97 3.81 -23.74
C THR A 261 8.55 2.74 -24.74
N ILE A 262 7.36 2.16 -24.57
CA ILE A 262 6.83 1.15 -25.50
C ILE A 262 6.66 1.73 -26.91
N LEU A 263 6.10 2.92 -27.05
CA LEU A 263 5.91 3.57 -28.36
C LEU A 263 7.22 3.90 -29.07
N ASN A 264 8.17 4.46 -28.33
CA ASN A 264 9.36 5.04 -28.91
C ASN A 264 10.51 4.04 -29.10
N TYR A 265 10.58 3.03 -28.22
CA TYR A 265 11.71 2.11 -28.13
C TYR A 265 11.33 0.63 -28.36
N SER A 266 10.24 0.37 -29.09
CA SER A 266 9.96 -0.99 -29.59
C SER A 266 10.91 -1.33 -30.72
N THR A 267 12.04 -1.94 -30.34
CA THR A 267 13.10 -2.41 -31.24
C THR A 267 13.47 -3.86 -30.93
N ILE A 268 13.94 -4.58 -31.93
CA ILE A 268 14.58 -5.90 -31.76
C ILE A 268 15.96 -5.81 -32.43
N ASN A 269 17.02 -6.02 -31.65
CA ASN A 269 18.40 -5.84 -32.09
C ASN A 269 18.64 -4.45 -32.72
N GLY A 270 17.98 -3.40 -32.21
CA GLY A 270 18.06 -2.04 -32.72
C GLY A 270 17.15 -1.73 -33.93
N GLU A 271 16.52 -2.72 -34.53
CA GLU A 271 15.57 -2.53 -35.63
C GLU A 271 14.17 -2.24 -35.10
N LYS A 272 13.56 -1.14 -35.59
CA LYS A 272 12.23 -0.71 -35.13
C LYS A 272 11.15 -1.71 -35.56
N ILE A 273 10.32 -2.11 -34.60
CA ILE A 273 9.15 -2.94 -34.82
C ILE A 273 7.87 -2.16 -34.48
N LYS A 274 6.72 -2.69 -34.90
CA LYS A 274 5.43 -2.13 -34.53
C LYS A 274 5.20 -2.32 -33.02
N ALA A 275 4.96 -1.21 -32.31
CA ALA A 275 4.59 -1.27 -30.89
C ALA A 275 3.26 -2.04 -30.67
N HIS A 276 3.14 -2.73 -29.54
CA HIS A 276 1.94 -3.46 -29.18
C HIS A 276 0.74 -2.58 -28.80
N ILE A 277 0.94 -1.27 -28.70
CA ILE A 277 -0.08 -0.28 -28.43
C ILE A 277 0.01 0.83 -29.48
N SER A 278 -1.14 1.37 -29.94
CA SER A 278 -1.20 2.49 -30.86
C SER A 278 -1.46 3.81 -30.13
N GLU A 279 -1.05 4.92 -30.72
CA GLU A 279 -1.35 6.26 -30.18
C GLU A 279 -2.85 6.52 -30.04
N ASP A 280 -3.66 6.03 -30.98
CA ASP A 280 -5.11 6.19 -30.93
C ASP A 280 -5.74 5.43 -29.76
N ALA A 281 -5.21 4.23 -29.45
CA ALA A 281 -5.66 3.47 -28.28
C ALA A 281 -5.30 4.19 -26.95
N ILE A 282 -4.19 4.91 -26.93
CA ILE A 282 -3.78 5.72 -25.76
C ILE A 282 -4.67 6.95 -25.63
N LYS A 283 -4.93 7.69 -26.73
CA LYS A 283 -5.82 8.85 -26.75
C LYS A 283 -7.21 8.46 -26.25
N LYS A 284 -7.76 7.37 -26.78
CA LYS A 284 -9.05 6.86 -26.34
C LYS A 284 -9.06 6.47 -24.85
N ALA A 285 -8.00 5.82 -24.34
CA ALA A 285 -7.93 5.48 -22.93
C ALA A 285 -7.88 6.74 -22.03
N ILE A 286 -7.21 7.81 -22.48
CA ILE A 286 -7.18 9.10 -21.77
C ILE A 286 -8.55 9.79 -21.80
N GLU A 287 -9.27 9.70 -22.92
CA GLU A 287 -10.62 10.27 -23.05
C GLU A 287 -11.64 9.51 -22.20
N ASP A 288 -11.55 8.18 -22.17
CA ASP A 288 -12.50 7.32 -21.44
C ASP A 288 -12.28 7.41 -19.91
N ASP A 289 -11.03 7.34 -19.42
CA ASP A 289 -10.67 7.46 -18.01
C ASP A 289 -9.24 7.98 -17.86
N PRO A 290 -9.05 9.32 -17.74
CA PRO A 290 -7.73 9.92 -17.61
C PRO A 290 -6.91 9.38 -16.43
N GLU A 291 -7.55 9.11 -15.29
CA GLU A 291 -6.86 8.65 -14.07
C GLU A 291 -6.41 7.19 -14.18
N ALA A 292 -7.25 6.33 -14.76
CA ALA A 292 -6.83 4.97 -15.07
C ALA A 292 -5.70 4.95 -16.11
N ALA A 293 -5.76 5.83 -17.14
CA ALA A 293 -4.70 5.96 -18.13
C ALA A 293 -3.37 6.40 -17.50
N GLU A 294 -3.38 7.40 -16.60
CA GLU A 294 -2.18 7.84 -15.88
C GLU A 294 -1.56 6.71 -15.07
N ARG A 295 -2.36 5.92 -14.39
CA ARG A 295 -1.92 4.80 -13.57
C ARG A 295 -1.44 3.61 -14.41
N GLU A 296 -2.26 3.19 -15.38
CA GLU A 296 -2.06 1.93 -16.09
C GLU A 296 -1.14 2.04 -17.33
N LEU A 297 -1.07 3.22 -17.94
CA LEU A 297 -0.24 3.47 -19.12
C LEU A 297 1.01 4.28 -18.80
N PHE A 298 0.89 5.32 -17.96
CA PHE A 298 2.01 6.21 -17.65
C PHE A 298 2.74 5.87 -16.36
N ASN A 299 2.35 4.80 -15.64
CA ASN A 299 2.96 4.33 -14.39
C ASN A 299 2.95 5.37 -13.26
N ARG A 300 1.93 6.22 -13.22
CA ARG A 300 1.80 7.23 -12.18
C ARG A 300 0.94 6.70 -11.03
N PHE A 301 1.52 6.66 -9.85
CA PHE A 301 0.79 6.26 -8.65
C PHE A 301 -0.27 7.30 -8.30
N ARG A 302 -1.48 6.83 -8.00
CA ARG A 302 -2.59 7.68 -7.60
C ARG A 302 -2.49 8.05 -6.13
N LYS A 303 -2.83 9.30 -5.80
CA LYS A 303 -2.94 9.81 -4.43
C LYS A 303 -4.38 10.22 -4.18
N GLY A 304 -5.05 9.55 -3.22
CA GLY A 304 -6.46 9.83 -2.92
C GLY A 304 -7.43 9.32 -4.00
N ALA A 305 -8.70 9.73 -3.90
CA ALA A 305 -9.78 9.31 -4.79
C ALA A 305 -9.82 10.06 -6.14
N GLY A 306 -8.79 10.78 -6.48
CA GLY A 306 -8.68 11.48 -7.77
C GLY A 306 -9.69 12.62 -7.96
N SER A 307 -10.36 12.66 -9.14
CA SER A 307 -11.25 13.76 -9.51
C SER A 307 -12.51 13.86 -8.65
N ASN A 308 -12.97 12.74 -8.09
CA ASN A 308 -14.18 12.70 -7.27
C ASN A 308 -13.93 13.05 -5.80
N SER A 309 -12.65 13.19 -5.40
CA SER A 309 -12.29 13.54 -4.02
C SER A 309 -12.88 14.89 -3.62
N VAL A 310 -13.42 14.96 -2.41
CA VAL A 310 -13.88 16.22 -1.77
C VAL A 310 -12.73 17.22 -1.68
N VAL A 311 -11.57 16.76 -1.21
CA VAL A 311 -10.34 17.56 -1.24
C VAL A 311 -9.21 16.65 -1.76
N LYS A 312 -8.60 17.04 -2.87
CA LYS A 312 -7.49 16.29 -3.45
C LYS A 312 -6.27 16.28 -2.53
N MET A 313 -5.53 15.18 -2.52
CA MET A 313 -4.34 15.02 -1.67
C MET A 313 -3.28 16.11 -1.94
N ASP A 314 -3.11 16.56 -3.17
CA ASP A 314 -2.16 17.63 -3.51
C ASP A 314 -2.54 18.98 -2.85
N VAL A 315 -3.84 19.26 -2.71
CA VAL A 315 -4.34 20.44 -1.98
C VAL A 315 -4.04 20.30 -0.47
N LEU A 316 -4.30 19.13 0.12
CA LEU A 316 -4.00 18.87 1.52
C LEU A 316 -2.49 18.98 1.82
N LEU A 317 -1.65 18.44 0.93
CA LEU A 317 -0.18 18.55 1.07
C LEU A 317 0.31 19.99 0.89
N ARG A 318 -0.26 20.76 -0.05
CA ARG A 318 0.04 22.19 -0.21
C ARG A 318 -0.33 23.00 1.03
N ASN A 319 -1.39 22.61 1.71
CA ASN A 319 -1.84 23.24 2.94
C ASN A 319 -1.13 22.68 4.20
N SER A 320 -0.14 21.80 4.04
CA SER A 320 0.63 21.23 5.16
C SER A 320 1.89 22.05 5.44
N GLU A 321 2.19 22.23 6.71
CA GLU A 321 3.32 23.00 7.21
C GLU A 321 4.23 22.13 8.08
N VAL A 322 5.57 22.31 7.94
CA VAL A 322 6.54 21.65 8.80
C VAL A 322 6.62 22.44 10.11
N ARG A 323 5.97 21.92 11.13
CA ARG A 323 5.95 22.50 12.48
C ARG A 323 5.70 21.44 13.53
N LYS A 324 5.94 21.77 14.78
CA LYS A 324 5.60 20.91 15.91
C LYS A 324 4.09 20.82 16.08
N PRO A 325 3.55 19.65 16.44
CA PRO A 325 2.22 19.58 17.04
C PRO A 325 2.17 20.43 18.31
N ILE A 326 1.02 20.99 18.60
CA ILE A 326 0.78 21.73 19.84
C ILE A 326 0.07 20.78 20.80
N LEU A 327 0.73 20.38 21.88
CA LEU A 327 0.19 19.42 22.84
C LEU A 327 -0.52 20.07 24.04
N PHE A 328 -0.31 21.36 24.25
CA PHE A 328 -0.94 22.19 25.31
C PHE A 328 -0.90 23.67 24.91
N ASN A 329 -1.64 24.53 25.64
CA ASN A 329 -1.65 25.98 25.41
C ASN A 329 -0.35 26.61 25.91
N GLU A 330 0.64 26.78 25.00
CA GLU A 330 1.99 27.26 25.34
C GLU A 330 1.99 28.73 25.88
N THR A 331 1.09 29.56 25.39
CA THR A 331 1.04 30.98 25.74
C THR A 331 -0.04 31.33 26.77
N GLY A 332 -0.92 30.38 27.09
CA GLY A 332 -2.10 30.59 27.94
C GLY A 332 -3.22 31.42 27.28
N LYS A 333 -3.01 31.91 26.04
CA LYS A 333 -3.96 32.81 25.34
C LYS A 333 -4.42 32.31 23.98
N GLN A 334 -3.85 31.21 23.52
CA GLN A 334 -4.23 30.57 22.25
C GLN A 334 -5.68 30.07 22.33
N LYS A 335 -6.42 30.19 21.25
CA LYS A 335 -7.80 29.71 21.12
C LYS A 335 -7.84 28.38 20.37
N PHE A 336 -8.59 27.43 20.91
CA PHE A 336 -8.68 26.09 20.34
C PHE A 336 -10.12 25.67 20.09
N ILE A 337 -10.30 24.91 19.00
CA ILE A 337 -11.56 24.27 18.64
C ILE A 337 -11.35 22.76 18.72
N PHE A 338 -12.13 22.09 19.52
CA PHE A 338 -12.15 20.64 19.68
C PHE A 338 -13.25 20.05 18.81
N CYS A 339 -12.89 19.12 17.93
CA CYS A 339 -13.82 18.34 17.13
C CYS A 339 -13.73 16.88 17.55
N TYR A 340 -14.81 16.35 18.12
CA TYR A 340 -14.80 15.01 18.68
C TYR A 340 -15.86 14.11 18.03
N ASP A 341 -15.41 12.98 17.49
CA ASP A 341 -16.24 11.92 16.92
C ASP A 341 -16.14 10.67 17.81
N PRO A 342 -17.18 10.36 18.60
CA PRO A 342 -17.19 9.21 19.50
C PRO A 342 -17.55 7.91 18.78
N ALA A 343 -16.85 6.83 19.07
CA ALA A 343 -17.18 5.49 18.62
C ALA A 343 -17.21 4.50 19.79
N ARG A 344 -18.06 3.46 19.69
CA ARG A 344 -18.18 2.42 20.72
C ARG A 344 -17.63 1.06 20.32
N ASN A 345 -17.79 0.63 19.06
CA ASN A 345 -17.60 -0.77 18.70
C ASN A 345 -16.61 -1.05 17.57
N TYR A 346 -16.73 -0.39 16.43
CA TYR A 346 -16.01 -0.77 15.22
C TYR A 346 -15.09 0.30 14.65
N ASP A 347 -15.45 1.56 14.83
CA ASP A 347 -14.68 2.69 14.37
C ASP A 347 -13.87 3.28 15.53
N ASN A 348 -12.82 4.04 15.23
CA ASN A 348 -12.01 4.69 16.25
C ASN A 348 -12.68 5.99 16.70
N SER A 349 -12.64 6.27 18.00
CA SER A 349 -12.96 7.62 18.48
C SER A 349 -11.79 8.53 18.21
N VAL A 350 -12.05 9.70 17.66
CA VAL A 350 -11.02 10.68 17.32
C VAL A 350 -11.35 12.04 17.88
N LEU A 351 -10.35 12.68 18.46
CA LEU A 351 -10.38 14.08 18.86
C LEU A 351 -9.38 14.85 17.99
N THR A 352 -9.89 15.75 17.16
CA THR A 352 -9.07 16.69 16.39
C THR A 352 -9.12 18.06 17.07
N ILE A 353 -7.96 18.65 17.33
CA ILE A 353 -7.83 19.96 17.98
C ILE A 353 -7.23 20.93 16.97
N PHE A 354 -7.96 21.99 16.69
CA PHE A 354 -7.51 23.09 15.85
C PHE A 354 -7.17 24.31 16.71
N GLU A 355 -6.10 24.99 16.35
CA GLU A 355 -5.82 26.33 16.84
C GLU A 355 -6.49 27.33 15.90
N LEU A 356 -7.24 28.30 16.46
CA LEU A 356 -7.83 29.40 15.73
C LEU A 356 -6.85 30.58 15.69
N ILE A 357 -6.39 30.91 14.48
CA ILE A 357 -5.43 32.01 14.28
C ILE A 357 -6.15 33.22 13.69
N GLU A 358 -5.92 34.37 14.28
CA GLU A 358 -6.35 35.65 13.74
C GLU A 358 -5.21 36.27 12.91
N ASP A 359 -5.47 36.50 11.63
CA ASP A 359 -4.54 37.18 10.72
C ASP A 359 -5.14 38.47 10.19
N LYS A 360 -4.37 39.56 10.26
CA LYS A 360 -4.83 40.91 9.89
C LYS A 360 -5.28 41.08 8.44
N LYS A 361 -4.79 40.19 7.52
CA LYS A 361 -5.05 40.30 6.09
C LYS A 361 -6.16 39.35 5.62
N ILE A 362 -6.18 38.13 6.17
CA ILE A 362 -7.10 37.08 5.73
C ILE A 362 -8.24 36.82 6.73
N GLY A 363 -8.21 37.42 7.90
CA GLY A 363 -9.16 37.15 8.96
C GLY A 363 -8.79 35.95 9.81
N TYR A 364 -9.67 34.97 9.93
CA TYR A 364 -9.42 33.77 10.72
C TYR A 364 -9.10 32.57 9.82
N TYR A 365 -8.14 31.74 10.27
CA TYR A 365 -7.87 30.43 9.70
C TYR A 365 -7.61 29.41 10.79
N LEU A 366 -7.75 28.13 10.44
CA LEU A 366 -7.53 27.01 11.35
C LEU A 366 -6.16 26.34 11.09
N ARG A 367 -5.54 25.91 12.17
CA ARG A 367 -4.30 25.16 12.13
C ARG A 367 -4.45 23.91 13.00
N VAL A 368 -4.25 22.70 12.42
CA VAL A 368 -4.31 21.46 13.19
C VAL A 368 -3.27 21.49 14.30
N ALA A 369 -3.69 21.54 15.54
CA ALA A 369 -2.79 21.50 16.70
C ALA A 369 -2.40 20.06 17.03
N ASN A 370 -3.40 19.16 17.14
CA ASN A 370 -3.21 17.77 17.52
C ASN A 370 -4.35 16.90 16.97
N VAL A 371 -4.07 15.63 16.73
CA VAL A 371 -5.06 14.61 16.35
C VAL A 371 -4.85 13.38 17.23
N ILE A 372 -5.83 13.07 18.05
CA ILE A 372 -5.76 12.00 19.05
C ILE A 372 -6.72 10.88 18.68
N SER A 373 -6.19 9.71 18.39
CA SER A 373 -6.97 8.49 18.16
C SER A 373 -7.10 7.73 19.47
N MET A 374 -8.35 7.54 19.95
CA MET A 374 -8.64 6.89 21.24
C MET A 374 -8.89 5.39 21.06
N VAL A 375 -7.82 4.66 20.73
CA VAL A 375 -7.84 3.22 20.45
C VAL A 375 -7.15 2.44 21.55
N ASP A 376 -7.71 1.30 21.93
CA ASP A 376 -7.04 0.34 22.80
C ASP A 376 -5.96 -0.43 22.01
N THR A 377 -4.72 -0.01 22.17
CA THR A 377 -3.55 -0.62 21.51
C THR A 377 -3.22 -2.01 22.06
N ASN A 378 -3.73 -2.37 23.24
CA ASN A 378 -3.52 -3.69 23.85
C ASN A 378 -4.51 -4.74 23.34
N SER A 379 -5.59 -4.30 22.69
CA SER A 379 -6.57 -5.20 22.07
C SER A 379 -6.09 -5.68 20.71
N ALA A 380 -6.13 -6.98 20.46
CA ALA A 380 -5.79 -7.57 19.16
C ALA A 380 -6.66 -7.03 18.01
N LYS A 381 -7.88 -6.57 18.30
CA LYS A 381 -8.83 -6.01 17.32
C LYS A 381 -8.77 -4.49 17.20
N LYS A 382 -7.92 -3.81 17.98
CA LYS A 382 -7.84 -2.34 18.01
C LYS A 382 -9.23 -1.68 18.13
N THR A 383 -9.95 -2.02 19.18
CA THR A 383 -11.25 -1.43 19.51
C THR A 383 -11.10 -0.02 20.11
N PRO A 384 -12.11 0.85 20.00
CA PRO A 384 -12.07 2.14 20.69
C PRO A 384 -11.95 1.96 22.19
N LEU A 385 -11.33 2.91 22.86
CA LEU A 385 -11.27 2.96 24.33
C LEU A 385 -12.69 2.99 24.92
N PRO A 386 -12.90 2.40 26.11
CA PRO A 386 -14.18 2.54 26.82
C PRO A 386 -14.52 4.01 27.09
N MET A 387 -15.82 4.36 27.03
CA MET A 387 -16.30 5.74 27.22
C MET A 387 -15.75 6.46 28.46
N PRO A 388 -15.61 5.83 29.65
CA PRO A 388 -14.99 6.48 30.79
C PRO A 388 -13.55 6.94 30.52
N LYS A 389 -12.76 6.12 29.82
CA LYS A 389 -11.36 6.50 29.46
C LYS A 389 -11.32 7.61 28.42
N GLN A 390 -12.23 7.58 27.42
CA GLN A 390 -12.34 8.66 26.45
C GLN A 390 -12.66 9.98 27.14
N ARG A 391 -13.58 9.98 28.11
CA ARG A 391 -13.93 11.16 28.92
C ARG A 391 -12.75 11.69 29.75
N GLU A 392 -11.95 10.81 30.35
CA GLU A 392 -10.74 11.21 31.07
C GLU A 392 -9.74 11.90 30.13
N ILE A 393 -9.55 11.39 28.92
CA ILE A 393 -8.69 12.03 27.92
C ILE A 393 -9.24 13.40 27.54
N LEU A 394 -10.56 13.52 27.27
CA LEU A 394 -11.19 14.80 26.96
C LEU A 394 -10.95 15.83 28.08
N LYS A 395 -11.19 15.46 29.35
CA LYS A 395 -10.96 16.35 30.50
C LYS A 395 -9.50 16.81 30.60
N LYS A 396 -8.54 15.88 30.42
CA LYS A 396 -7.10 16.21 30.41
C LYS A 396 -6.76 17.19 29.29
N MET A 397 -7.30 16.95 28.09
CA MET A 397 -7.06 17.86 26.96
C MET A 397 -7.72 19.23 27.18
N MET A 398 -8.93 19.28 27.73
CA MET A 398 -9.57 20.55 28.09
C MET A 398 -8.68 21.37 29.02
N ILE A 399 -8.15 20.79 30.08
CA ILE A 399 -7.26 21.47 31.02
C ILE A 399 -5.98 21.93 30.29
N ALA A 400 -5.32 21.03 29.54
CA ALA A 400 -4.07 21.33 28.86
C ALA A 400 -4.20 22.48 27.84
N TYR A 401 -5.29 22.54 27.10
CA TYR A 401 -5.47 23.56 26.05
C TYR A 401 -6.19 24.82 26.51
N ASN A 402 -6.92 24.77 27.64
CA ASN A 402 -7.51 26.00 28.22
C ASN A 402 -6.44 26.93 28.80
N GLY A 403 -5.34 26.37 29.33
CA GLY A 403 -4.35 27.16 30.07
C GLY A 403 -5.00 27.87 31.27
N ASP A 404 -4.60 29.09 31.51
CA ASP A 404 -5.07 29.89 32.67
C ASP A 404 -6.39 30.67 32.44
N ALA A 405 -7.08 30.39 31.31
CA ALA A 405 -8.31 31.12 31.01
C ALA A 405 -9.45 30.71 31.96
N PRO A 406 -10.22 31.68 32.50
CA PRO A 406 -11.40 31.39 33.32
C PRO A 406 -12.50 30.77 32.46
N ASP A 407 -13.30 29.90 33.05
CA ASP A 407 -14.53 29.38 32.47
C ASP A 407 -14.39 28.83 31.04
N TRP A 408 -13.29 28.08 30.79
CA TRP A 408 -12.98 27.48 29.50
C TRP A 408 -12.85 28.49 28.35
N GLY A 409 -12.46 29.73 28.66
CA GLY A 409 -12.47 30.86 27.73
C GLY A 409 -11.55 30.70 26.50
N ASN A 410 -10.69 29.66 26.42
CA ASN A 410 -9.82 29.39 25.30
C ASN A 410 -10.28 28.19 24.46
N ILE A 411 -11.41 27.56 24.77
CA ILE A 411 -11.86 26.32 24.13
C ILE A 411 -13.31 26.45 23.63
N GLU A 412 -13.59 25.96 22.44
CA GLU A 412 -14.90 25.64 21.90
C GLU A 412 -14.94 24.16 21.48
N MET A 413 -16.05 23.46 21.72
CA MET A 413 -16.13 22.00 21.51
C MET A 413 -17.29 21.65 20.60
N TYR A 414 -17.00 20.92 19.53
CA TYR A 414 -17.96 20.40 18.57
C TYR A 414 -17.98 18.88 18.63
N PHE A 415 -19.13 18.28 18.95
CA PHE A 415 -19.30 16.84 19.12
C PHE A 415 -20.26 16.28 18.09
N ASP A 416 -19.86 15.17 17.47
CA ASP A 416 -20.77 14.39 16.62
C ASP A 416 -21.87 13.75 17.47
N SER A 417 -23.11 14.19 17.22
CA SER A 417 -24.32 13.68 17.87
C SER A 417 -25.18 12.81 16.95
N GLY A 418 -24.65 12.35 15.80
CA GLY A 418 -25.36 11.62 14.75
C GLY A 418 -26.05 10.32 15.18
N VAL A 419 -26.54 9.56 14.19
CA VAL A 419 -27.33 8.34 14.40
C VAL A 419 -26.60 7.33 15.28
N GLY A 420 -27.00 7.25 16.50
CA GLY A 420 -26.32 6.50 17.57
C GLY A 420 -25.96 7.37 18.77
N GLY A 421 -26.47 8.59 18.84
CA GLY A 421 -26.25 9.60 19.89
C GLY A 421 -26.11 9.13 21.34
N GLN A 422 -26.37 7.83 21.58
CA GLN A 422 -26.07 7.15 22.84
C GLN A 422 -24.58 7.19 23.22
N ALA A 423 -23.66 7.30 22.27
CA ALA A 423 -22.23 7.43 22.60
C ALA A 423 -21.91 8.83 23.10
N THR A 424 -22.36 9.85 22.36
CA THR A 424 -22.15 11.26 22.70
C THR A 424 -22.93 11.63 23.94
N GLY A 425 -24.20 11.20 24.07
CA GLY A 425 -25.02 11.44 25.25
C GLY A 425 -24.37 10.98 26.56
N GLY A 426 -23.78 9.78 26.58
CA GLY A 426 -23.09 9.30 27.78
C GLY A 426 -21.84 10.10 28.18
N ILE A 427 -21.21 10.82 27.25
CA ILE A 427 -20.08 11.70 27.54
C ILE A 427 -20.57 13.07 27.97
N THR A 428 -21.48 13.69 27.22
CA THR A 428 -21.98 15.06 27.48
C THR A 428 -22.79 15.12 28.76
N ASP A 429 -23.59 14.10 29.09
CA ASP A 429 -24.33 14.01 30.35
C ASP A 429 -23.42 13.99 31.59
N GLU A 430 -22.22 13.51 31.47
CA GLU A 430 -21.24 13.49 32.52
C GLU A 430 -20.37 14.77 32.54
N LEU A 431 -20.14 15.38 31.37
CA LEU A 431 -19.36 16.62 31.27
C LEU A 431 -20.15 17.87 31.77
N VAL A 432 -21.48 17.78 31.91
CA VAL A 432 -22.29 18.87 32.43
C VAL A 432 -22.06 19.12 33.92
N LYS A 433 -21.54 18.13 34.64
CA LYS A 433 -21.25 18.19 36.08
C LYS A 433 -19.88 18.80 36.32
N ASP A 434 -19.76 19.60 37.39
CA ASP A 434 -18.45 20.03 37.88
C ASP A 434 -17.62 18.79 38.28
N TRP A 435 -16.31 18.85 38.07
CA TRP A 435 -15.40 17.75 38.42
C TRP A 435 -14.14 18.26 39.12
N ILE A 436 -13.47 17.36 39.81
CA ILE A 436 -12.19 17.62 40.47
C ILE A 436 -11.11 16.84 39.71
N ASP A 437 -9.98 17.50 39.42
CA ASP A 437 -8.82 16.83 38.81
C ASP A 437 -7.96 16.09 39.87
N ASP A 438 -6.91 15.44 39.40
CA ASP A 438 -6.00 14.66 40.25
C ASP A 438 -5.21 15.56 41.24
N GLU A 439 -5.15 16.89 40.99
CA GLU A 439 -4.46 17.87 41.81
C GLU A 439 -5.41 18.56 42.84
N GLY A 440 -6.71 18.25 42.77
CA GLY A 440 -7.73 18.81 43.65
C GLY A 440 -8.37 20.10 43.17
N ASN A 441 -8.08 20.54 41.94
CA ASN A 441 -8.72 21.74 41.36
C ASN A 441 -10.15 21.43 40.91
N VAL A 442 -11.06 22.36 41.17
CA VAL A 442 -12.47 22.23 40.76
C VAL A 442 -12.69 22.90 39.41
N TRP A 443 -13.20 22.12 38.46
CA TRP A 443 -13.49 22.55 37.09
C TRP A 443 -15.00 22.59 36.86
N LYS A 444 -15.49 23.67 36.24
CA LYS A 444 -16.90 23.79 35.87
C LYS A 444 -17.28 22.80 34.78
N GLY A 445 -18.50 22.28 34.88
CA GLY A 445 -19.10 21.51 33.81
C GLY A 445 -19.32 22.33 32.54
N VAL A 446 -19.54 21.61 31.42
CA VAL A 446 -19.77 22.21 30.09
C VAL A 446 -21.06 21.68 29.47
N ILE A 447 -21.76 22.51 28.69
CA ILE A 447 -23.09 22.17 28.18
C ILE A 447 -23.33 22.81 26.80
N ASP A 448 -24.19 22.16 25.99
CA ASP A 448 -24.82 22.77 24.84
C ASP A 448 -26.21 23.28 25.21
N PRO A 449 -26.39 24.59 25.43
CA PRO A 449 -27.66 25.14 25.87
C PRO A 449 -28.73 25.20 24.77
N GLU A 450 -28.34 25.05 23.50
CA GLU A 450 -29.25 25.15 22.36
C GLU A 450 -29.85 23.80 21.98
N HIS A 451 -29.18 22.69 22.34
CA HIS A 451 -29.64 21.36 22.06
C HIS A 451 -30.86 20.98 22.91
N LYS A 452 -31.93 20.47 22.26
CA LYS A 452 -33.23 20.21 22.91
C LYS A 452 -33.15 19.35 24.17
N GLN A 453 -32.26 18.38 24.23
CA GLN A 453 -32.07 17.49 25.39
C GLN A 453 -31.54 18.23 26.61
N TYR A 454 -30.79 19.33 26.43
CA TYR A 454 -30.14 20.07 27.51
C TYR A 454 -30.88 21.31 27.97
N GLN A 455 -31.99 21.66 27.32
CA GLN A 455 -32.79 22.84 27.75
C GLN A 455 -33.36 22.69 29.16
N THR A 456 -33.73 21.48 29.59
CA THR A 456 -34.18 21.17 30.94
C THR A 456 -33.00 21.02 31.91
N VAL A 457 -31.93 20.32 31.46
CA VAL A 457 -30.71 20.04 32.23
C VAL A 457 -29.97 21.32 32.62
N LYS A 458 -30.00 22.36 31.78
CA LYS A 458 -29.42 23.67 32.09
C LYS A 458 -29.96 24.29 33.40
N ARG A 459 -31.20 23.98 33.77
CA ARG A 459 -31.78 24.48 35.06
C ARG A 459 -31.21 23.76 36.28
N GLU A 460 -30.78 22.51 36.10
CA GLU A 460 -30.18 21.67 37.15
C GLU A 460 -28.69 21.99 37.35
N TYR A 461 -28.01 22.42 36.26
CA TYR A 461 -26.58 22.77 36.24
C TYR A 461 -26.34 24.21 35.75
N PRO A 462 -26.77 25.21 36.53
CA PRO A 462 -26.72 26.61 36.08
C PRO A 462 -25.31 27.18 35.90
N ASN A 463 -24.30 26.53 36.51
CA ASN A 463 -22.90 26.93 36.43
C ASN A 463 -22.15 26.30 35.24
N ALA A 464 -22.77 25.36 34.51
CA ALA A 464 -22.14 24.74 33.35
C ALA A 464 -21.90 25.76 32.24
N VAL A 465 -20.69 25.75 31.69
CA VAL A 465 -20.23 26.73 30.69
C VAL A 465 -20.72 26.32 29.29
N PRO A 466 -21.30 27.25 28.51
CA PRO A 466 -21.92 26.93 27.20
C PRO A 466 -20.90 26.93 26.05
N ILE A 467 -19.95 25.98 26.05
CA ILE A 467 -18.90 25.85 25.04
C ILE A 467 -19.04 24.57 24.19
N VAL A 468 -20.07 23.77 24.44
CA VAL A 468 -20.32 22.54 23.69
C VAL A 468 -21.38 22.80 22.62
N HIS A 469 -21.13 22.29 21.41
CA HIS A 469 -22.03 22.31 20.27
C HIS A 469 -22.23 20.90 19.74
N LEU A 470 -23.46 20.39 19.83
CA LEU A 470 -23.81 19.06 19.32
C LEU A 470 -24.25 19.15 17.86
N ILE A 471 -23.51 18.52 16.97
CA ILE A 471 -23.79 18.54 15.54
C ILE A 471 -24.23 17.16 15.09
N ASP A 472 -25.30 17.09 14.27
CA ASP A 472 -25.63 15.90 13.49
C ASP A 472 -24.97 15.99 12.10
N PRO A 473 -23.88 15.24 11.85
CA PRO A 473 -23.20 15.29 10.56
C PRO A 473 -24.05 14.78 9.42
N GLN A 474 -25.00 13.87 9.65
CA GLN A 474 -25.85 13.37 8.58
C GLN A 474 -26.77 14.45 8.02
N SER A 475 -27.40 15.21 8.89
CA SER A 475 -28.26 16.33 8.49
C SER A 475 -27.46 17.49 7.89
N ASN A 476 -26.20 17.67 8.32
CA ASN A 476 -25.36 18.80 7.92
C ASN A 476 -24.25 18.42 6.92
N LYS A 477 -24.25 17.19 6.40
CA LYS A 477 -23.17 16.60 5.60
C LYS A 477 -22.73 17.49 4.44
N LYS A 478 -23.66 18.05 3.71
CA LYS A 478 -23.38 18.95 2.60
C LYS A 478 -22.67 20.22 3.05
N VAL A 479 -23.16 20.85 4.12
CA VAL A 479 -22.61 22.11 4.64
C VAL A 479 -21.17 21.88 5.13
N ILE A 480 -20.92 20.79 5.84
CA ILE A 480 -19.61 20.42 6.39
C ILE A 480 -18.60 20.22 5.25
N TYR A 481 -18.90 19.40 4.26
CA TYR A 481 -17.95 19.11 3.18
C TYR A 481 -17.79 20.29 2.21
N ASP A 482 -18.84 21.07 1.93
CA ASP A 482 -18.73 22.30 1.13
C ASP A 482 -17.84 23.34 1.84
N ALA A 483 -17.96 23.47 3.17
CA ALA A 483 -17.08 24.31 3.97
C ALA A 483 -15.63 23.83 3.94
N LEU A 484 -15.38 22.53 4.13
CA LEU A 484 -14.05 21.93 4.07
C LEU A 484 -13.39 22.18 2.70
N MET A 485 -14.11 21.92 1.60
CA MET A 485 -13.61 22.20 0.24
C MET A 485 -13.21 23.66 0.07
N LYS A 486 -14.07 24.58 0.51
CA LYS A 486 -13.81 26.02 0.41
C LYS A 486 -12.60 26.44 1.26
N MET A 487 -12.54 26.02 2.52
CA MET A 487 -11.43 26.34 3.42
C MET A 487 -10.10 25.77 2.89
N ALA A 488 -10.10 24.53 2.42
CA ALA A 488 -8.91 23.91 1.84
C ALA A 488 -8.45 24.63 0.56
N SER A 489 -9.38 24.98 -0.34
CA SER A 489 -9.05 25.70 -1.57
C SER A 489 -8.48 27.10 -1.33
N LEU A 490 -8.99 27.80 -0.32
CA LEU A 490 -8.54 29.13 0.09
C LEU A 490 -7.33 29.12 1.04
N ASN A 491 -6.79 27.92 1.34
CA ASN A 491 -5.67 27.75 2.27
C ASN A 491 -5.95 28.27 3.70
N LEU A 492 -7.23 28.19 4.12
CA LEU A 492 -7.70 28.61 5.44
C LEU A 492 -7.71 27.48 6.48
N ILE A 493 -7.24 26.29 6.10
CA ILE A 493 -6.97 25.16 7.00
C ILE A 493 -5.55 24.67 6.76
N LYS A 494 -4.75 24.59 7.82
CA LYS A 494 -3.35 24.18 7.79
C LYS A 494 -3.16 22.86 8.50
N PHE A 495 -2.58 21.90 7.81
CA PHE A 495 -2.26 20.57 8.32
C PHE A 495 -0.80 20.49 8.79
N LEU A 496 -0.45 19.39 9.44
CA LEU A 496 0.92 19.07 9.81
C LEU A 496 1.64 18.34 8.65
N SER A 497 2.90 18.62 8.43
CA SER A 497 3.73 17.87 7.48
C SER A 497 4.49 16.76 8.20
N TYR A 498 4.44 15.52 7.70
CA TYR A 498 5.07 14.35 8.30
C TYR A 498 5.76 13.45 7.28
N ASP A 499 7.07 13.26 7.45
CA ASP A 499 7.92 12.43 6.58
C ASP A 499 8.16 11.00 7.11
N LYS A 500 7.37 10.54 8.08
CA LYS A 500 7.53 9.24 8.76
C LYS A 500 8.93 9.06 9.39
N LYS A 501 9.50 10.13 9.92
CA LYS A 501 10.76 10.15 10.66
C LYS A 501 10.50 10.55 12.10
N ASN A 502 11.38 10.15 13.01
CA ASN A 502 11.34 10.57 14.42
C ASN A 502 11.87 11.99 14.67
N TYR A 503 12.07 12.78 13.61
CA TYR A 503 12.50 14.17 13.68
C TYR A 503 11.89 15.00 12.56
N ILE A 504 11.83 16.30 12.76
CA ILE A 504 11.47 17.30 11.74
C ILE A 504 12.59 18.34 11.60
N MET A 505 12.67 18.95 10.42
CA MET A 505 13.58 20.04 10.14
C MET A 505 12.80 21.35 10.19
N LEU A 506 12.92 22.08 11.30
CA LEU A 506 12.22 23.34 11.51
C LEU A 506 12.96 24.48 10.82
N PRO A 507 12.27 25.33 10.02
CA PRO A 507 12.90 26.51 9.42
C PRO A 507 13.19 27.56 10.50
N MET A 508 14.35 28.19 10.41
CA MET A 508 14.77 29.32 11.25
C MET A 508 14.59 30.65 10.49
N GLU A 509 14.53 31.75 11.22
CA GLU A 509 14.37 33.09 10.64
C GLU A 509 15.51 33.50 9.69
N ASN A 510 16.71 32.96 9.90
CA ASN A 510 17.88 33.19 9.05
C ASN A 510 17.90 32.33 7.75
N GLY A 511 16.89 31.50 7.54
CA GLY A 511 16.78 30.61 6.40
C GLY A 511 17.46 29.23 6.57
N ASP A 512 18.12 28.99 7.70
CA ASP A 512 18.67 27.68 8.06
C ASP A 512 17.56 26.75 8.58
N PHE A 513 17.93 25.47 8.77
CA PHE A 513 17.04 24.46 9.35
C PHE A 513 17.67 23.86 10.60
N ILE A 514 16.90 23.76 11.67
CA ILE A 514 17.30 23.03 12.86
C ILE A 514 16.58 21.68 12.94
N ARG A 515 17.32 20.64 13.25
CA ARG A 515 16.75 19.31 13.54
C ARG A 515 16.10 19.33 14.93
N TYR A 516 14.84 18.92 14.96
CA TYR A 516 14.07 18.71 16.19
C TYR A 516 13.65 17.24 16.28
N ASP A 517 14.11 16.55 17.32
CA ASP A 517 13.72 15.17 17.58
C ASP A 517 12.36 15.14 18.27
N LEU A 518 11.43 14.38 17.72
CA LEU A 518 10.03 14.30 18.15
C LEU A 518 9.88 13.42 19.40
N SER A 519 9.03 13.81 20.32
CA SER A 519 8.50 12.93 21.35
C SER A 519 7.55 11.88 20.73
N THR A 520 7.28 10.80 21.45
CA THR A 520 6.32 9.78 20.99
C THR A 520 4.92 10.37 20.76
N GLU A 521 4.50 11.32 21.60
CA GLU A 521 3.19 11.98 21.50
C GLU A 521 3.13 12.89 20.28
N GLU A 522 4.19 13.64 20.00
CA GLU A 522 4.30 14.47 18.80
C GLU A 522 4.32 13.62 17.52
N GLU A 523 5.05 12.49 17.52
CA GLU A 523 5.07 11.58 16.38
C GLU A 523 3.69 10.97 16.12
N LEU A 524 2.96 10.58 17.18
CA LEU A 524 1.59 10.08 17.07
C LEU A 524 0.63 11.14 16.50
N ALA A 525 0.73 12.39 16.96
CA ALA A 525 -0.07 13.49 16.44
C ALA A 525 0.16 13.71 14.94
N LEU A 526 1.42 13.71 14.49
CA LEU A 526 1.79 13.83 13.08
C LEU A 526 1.29 12.65 12.25
N ALA A 527 1.40 11.43 12.78
CA ALA A 527 0.94 10.23 12.10
C ALA A 527 -0.60 10.23 11.95
N ASN A 528 -1.33 10.64 12.99
CA ASN A 528 -2.78 10.72 12.96
C ASN A 528 -3.28 11.83 12.02
N ASP A 529 -2.61 13.00 11.97
CA ASP A 529 -2.92 14.05 10.99
C ASP A 529 -2.72 13.56 9.55
N ASN A 530 -1.62 12.84 9.29
CA ASN A 530 -1.39 12.28 7.97
C ASN A 530 -2.45 11.24 7.58
N LEU A 531 -2.94 10.49 8.54
CA LEU A 531 -4.03 9.55 8.36
C LEU A 531 -5.35 10.28 8.05
N MET A 532 -5.67 11.34 8.80
CA MET A 532 -6.83 12.21 8.55
C MET A 532 -6.80 12.80 7.12
N LYS A 533 -5.65 13.29 6.65
CA LYS A 533 -5.48 13.76 5.25
C LYS A 533 -5.79 12.67 4.24
N THR A 534 -5.32 11.46 4.51
CA THR A 534 -5.59 10.30 3.65
C THR A 534 -7.10 10.02 3.59
N GLU A 535 -7.79 10.01 4.71
CA GLU A 535 -9.24 9.80 4.77
C GLU A 535 -10.02 10.89 4.04
N ILE A 536 -9.68 12.16 4.27
CA ILE A 536 -10.28 13.29 3.55
C ILE A 536 -10.10 13.12 2.04
N SER A 537 -8.93 12.67 1.59
CA SER A 537 -8.65 12.49 0.16
C SER A 537 -9.43 11.35 -0.48
N TYR A 538 -9.94 10.39 0.29
CA TYR A 538 -10.81 9.31 -0.17
C TYR A 538 -12.31 9.57 0.00
N MET A 539 -12.68 10.67 0.64
CA MET A 539 -14.07 11.11 0.65
C MET A 539 -14.45 11.64 -0.73
N CYS A 540 -15.46 11.02 -1.34
CA CYS A 540 -15.94 11.35 -2.68
C CYS A 540 -17.28 12.07 -2.63
N ARG A 541 -17.45 13.00 -3.55
CA ARG A 541 -18.71 13.65 -3.86
C ARG A 541 -19.38 12.94 -5.04
N TYR A 542 -20.55 12.39 -4.80
CA TYR A 542 -21.34 11.76 -5.87
C TYR A 542 -22.63 12.51 -6.08
N GLU A 543 -23.03 12.66 -7.35
CA GLU A 543 -24.33 13.18 -7.71
C GLU A 543 -25.25 11.99 -8.04
N THR A 544 -26.41 11.93 -7.39
CA THR A 544 -27.40 10.88 -7.66
C THR A 544 -28.20 11.21 -8.93
N ASN A 545 -28.82 10.20 -9.52
CA ASN A 545 -29.67 10.39 -10.71
C ASN A 545 -30.82 11.39 -10.48
N SER A 546 -31.17 11.70 -9.24
CA SER A 546 -32.17 12.69 -8.83
C SER A 546 -31.57 14.10 -8.61
N GLY A 547 -30.29 14.33 -8.88
CA GLY A 547 -29.60 15.59 -8.69
C GLY A 547 -29.19 15.90 -7.23
N ASN A 548 -29.38 14.95 -6.31
CA ASN A 548 -28.92 15.11 -4.93
C ASN A 548 -27.43 14.76 -4.81
N VAL A 549 -26.71 15.55 -4.01
CA VAL A 549 -25.30 15.31 -3.73
C VAL A 549 -25.16 14.43 -2.49
N THR A 550 -24.38 13.33 -2.61
CA THR A 550 -23.98 12.48 -1.49
C THR A 550 -22.47 12.51 -1.32
N TYR A 551 -22.01 12.28 -0.09
CA TYR A 551 -20.60 12.21 0.27
C TYR A 551 -20.34 10.84 0.90
N GLU A 552 -19.47 10.05 0.29
CA GLU A 552 -19.18 8.68 0.69
C GLU A 552 -17.70 8.38 0.46
N LEU A 553 -17.18 7.37 1.14
CA LEU A 553 -15.86 6.85 0.79
C LEU A 553 -15.88 6.26 -0.62
N GLU A 554 -14.74 6.32 -1.30
CA GLU A 554 -14.60 5.77 -2.65
C GLU A 554 -15.09 4.32 -2.69
N ARG A 555 -15.96 4.01 -3.64
CA ARG A 555 -16.55 2.68 -3.78
C ARG A 555 -15.48 1.65 -4.15
N GLY A 556 -15.45 0.53 -3.45
CA GLY A 556 -14.47 -0.53 -3.68
C GLY A 556 -13.21 -0.47 -2.81
N GLN A 557 -12.96 0.62 -2.10
CA GLN A 557 -11.85 0.73 -1.16
C GLN A 557 -12.11 -0.11 0.09
N THR A 558 -11.23 -1.09 0.34
CA THR A 558 -11.27 -1.96 1.52
C THR A 558 -10.39 -1.45 2.67
N ILE A 559 -9.34 -0.69 2.36
CA ILE A 559 -8.34 -0.23 3.36
C ILE A 559 -8.93 0.80 4.30
N VAL A 560 -9.77 1.70 3.81
CA VAL A 560 -10.36 2.79 4.60
C VAL A 560 -11.66 2.36 5.29
N LYS A 561 -12.28 1.26 4.83
CA LYS A 561 -13.62 0.82 5.32
C LYS A 561 -13.71 0.47 6.80
N HIS A 562 -12.61 0.22 7.49
CA HIS A 562 -12.66 -0.35 8.84
C HIS A 562 -11.86 0.38 9.91
N ARG A 563 -11.17 1.48 9.60
CA ARG A 563 -10.23 2.01 10.58
C ARG A 563 -10.38 3.49 10.95
N ASN A 564 -10.94 4.35 10.09
CA ASN A 564 -10.73 5.77 10.34
C ASN A 564 -11.79 6.71 9.71
N ARG A 565 -13.04 6.31 9.58
CA ARG A 565 -14.11 7.25 9.19
C ARG A 565 -14.17 8.49 10.08
N CYS A 566 -13.72 8.32 11.31
CA CYS A 566 -13.91 9.30 12.36
C CYS A 566 -12.98 10.52 12.24
N ALA A 567 -11.73 10.35 11.76
CA ALA A 567 -10.81 11.47 11.67
C ALA A 567 -11.21 12.49 10.57
N ALA A 568 -11.87 12.03 9.51
CA ALA A 568 -12.38 12.92 8.47
C ALA A 568 -13.71 13.60 8.83
N THR A 569 -14.45 13.04 9.78
CA THR A 569 -15.73 13.59 10.27
C THR A 569 -15.55 14.53 11.45
N ALA A 570 -14.54 14.28 12.30
CA ALA A 570 -14.13 15.21 13.35
C ALA A 570 -13.44 16.45 12.77
#